data_1cdfdf57dce75e8d30ab917b829cdbd2
#
_entry.id   1cdfdf57dce75e8d30ab917b829cdbd2
#
_cell.length_a   1.000
_cell.length_b   1.000
_cell.length_c   1.000
_cell.angle_alpha   90.00
_cell.angle_beta   90.00
_cell.angle_gamma   90.00
#
_symmetry.space_group_name_H-M   'P 1'
#
loop_
_entity.id
_entity.type
_entity.pdbx_description
1 polymer ?
#
loop_
_entity_poly.entity_id
_entity_poly.type
_entity_poly.pdbx_seq_one_letter_code
_entity_poly.pdbx_strand_id
1 'polypeptide(L)'
;MKKKVLLIDGDILAYKIATANEVDTHWGNGFWTLHCDEIQCKHEVDAKIDDLGQSLEADDYVVALTDKNNFRKDVLPSYKDNRKQRRKPMVLNALRDYIMKKHNGVMWKNLEADDVMGIMATEPHPTEDRIIVSIDKDMRQIPAKVSRDGETVEDIPQRLADYWFMIQTLA
;
A
#
# COMPACT_ATOMS: atom_id res chain seq x y z
N MET A 1 7.49 19.59 18.80
CA MET A 1 6.68 18.41 18.46
C MET A 1 7.41 17.66 17.35
N LYS A 2 7.30 16.34 17.30
CA LYS A 2 7.79 15.57 16.14
C LYS A 2 6.84 15.77 14.98
N LYS A 3 7.38 15.83 13.76
CA LYS A 3 6.62 15.88 12.51
C LYS A 3 5.88 14.55 12.31
N LYS A 4 4.57 14.57 12.13
CA LYS A 4 3.77 13.37 11.87
C LYS A 4 3.84 13.01 10.39
N VAL A 5 4.36 11.81 10.06
CA VAL A 5 4.56 11.35 8.68
C VAL A 5 3.81 10.05 8.43
N LEU A 6 2.97 10.02 7.41
CA LEU A 6 2.26 8.81 6.99
C LEU A 6 3.14 7.97 6.05
N LEU A 7 3.20 6.68 6.29
CA LEU A 7 3.77 5.68 5.39
C LEU A 7 2.60 4.94 4.74
N ILE A 8 2.23 5.33 3.53
CA ILE A 8 1.02 4.86 2.86
C ILE A 8 1.35 3.68 1.95
N ASP A 9 0.54 2.63 2.03
CA ASP A 9 0.61 1.49 1.12
C ASP A 9 0.07 1.87 -0.27
N GLY A 10 0.99 2.21 -1.16
CA GLY A 10 0.67 2.65 -2.52
C GLY A 10 0.15 1.54 -3.42
N ASP A 11 0.51 0.29 -3.18
CA ASP A 11 0.01 -0.84 -3.97
C ASP A 11 -1.46 -1.11 -3.68
N ILE A 12 -1.85 -1.12 -2.41
CA ILE A 12 -3.25 -1.27 -2.01
C ILE A 12 -4.07 -0.07 -2.48
N LEU A 13 -3.55 1.15 -2.30
CA LEU A 13 -4.21 2.37 -2.77
C LEU A 13 -4.49 2.32 -4.27
N ALA A 14 -3.44 2.09 -5.08
CA ALA A 14 -3.56 2.03 -6.54
C ALA A 14 -4.49 0.89 -6.99
N TYR A 15 -4.39 -0.28 -6.36
CA TYR A 15 -5.22 -1.43 -6.72
C TYR A 15 -6.70 -1.21 -6.42
N LYS A 16 -7.04 -0.65 -5.26
CA LYS A 16 -8.42 -0.35 -4.88
C LYS A 16 -9.06 0.65 -5.85
N ILE A 17 -8.39 1.77 -6.14
CA ILE A 17 -8.90 2.78 -7.05
C ILE A 17 -9.05 2.23 -8.46
N ALA A 18 -8.02 1.53 -8.96
CA ALA A 18 -8.07 0.94 -10.29
C ALA A 18 -9.20 -0.08 -10.43
N THR A 19 -9.45 -0.90 -9.42
CA THR A 19 -10.52 -1.91 -9.45
C THR A 19 -11.91 -1.28 -9.32
N ALA A 20 -12.07 -0.27 -8.48
CA ALA A 20 -13.35 0.39 -8.25
C ALA A 20 -13.85 1.18 -9.48
N ASN A 21 -12.91 1.64 -10.32
CA ASN A 21 -13.22 2.45 -11.51
C ASN A 21 -13.22 1.63 -12.81
N GLU A 22 -12.99 0.32 -12.77
CA GLU A 22 -13.20 -0.52 -13.96
C GLU A 22 -14.68 -0.76 -14.20
N VAL A 23 -15.11 -0.44 -15.40
CA VAL A 23 -16.49 -0.67 -15.89
C VAL A 23 -16.45 -1.70 -16.99
N ASP A 24 -17.16 -2.80 -16.80
CA ASP A 24 -17.36 -3.80 -17.85
C ASP A 24 -18.65 -3.50 -18.63
N THR A 25 -18.61 -3.68 -19.94
CA THR A 25 -19.75 -3.51 -20.82
C THR A 25 -19.96 -4.76 -21.64
N HIS A 26 -21.14 -5.35 -21.52
CA HIS A 26 -21.56 -6.49 -22.33
C HIS A 26 -22.30 -6.05 -23.59
N TRP A 27 -21.76 -6.40 -24.76
CA TRP A 27 -22.32 -6.01 -26.07
C TRP A 27 -23.18 -7.11 -26.71
N GLY A 28 -23.45 -8.19 -26.01
CA GLY A 28 -24.16 -9.36 -26.54
C GLY A 28 -23.20 -10.42 -27.10
N ASN A 29 -23.71 -11.63 -27.34
CA ASN A 29 -22.98 -12.78 -27.93
C ASN A 29 -21.66 -13.12 -27.22
N GLY A 30 -21.55 -12.87 -25.93
CA GLY A 30 -20.33 -13.11 -25.16
C GLY A 30 -19.21 -12.08 -25.37
N PHE A 31 -19.47 -10.99 -26.09
CA PHE A 31 -18.49 -9.90 -26.29
C PHE A 31 -18.55 -8.89 -25.13
N TRP A 32 -17.41 -8.65 -24.51
CA TRP A 32 -17.22 -7.75 -23.37
C TRP A 32 -16.09 -6.76 -23.64
N THR A 33 -16.25 -5.54 -23.19
CA THR A 33 -15.17 -4.56 -23.12
C THR A 33 -15.02 -4.05 -21.69
N LEU A 34 -13.80 -3.63 -21.36
CA LEU A 34 -13.49 -2.94 -20.11
C LEU A 34 -13.13 -1.49 -20.43
N HIS A 35 -13.56 -0.60 -19.57
CA HIS A 35 -13.21 0.82 -19.61
C HIS A 35 -12.75 1.25 -18.23
N CYS A 36 -11.83 2.21 -18.17
CA CYS A 36 -11.41 2.89 -16.94
C CYS A 36 -10.90 4.29 -17.29
N ASP A 37 -11.41 5.31 -16.61
CA ASP A 37 -10.94 6.68 -16.77
C ASP A 37 -9.69 6.92 -15.91
N GLU A 38 -8.53 6.99 -16.57
CA GLU A 38 -7.25 7.20 -15.91
C GLU A 38 -7.15 8.56 -15.20
N ILE A 39 -7.77 9.60 -15.77
CA ILE A 39 -7.71 10.95 -15.19
C ILE A 39 -8.53 10.99 -13.91
N GLN A 40 -9.73 10.42 -13.92
CA GLN A 40 -10.54 10.28 -12.72
C GLN A 40 -9.83 9.49 -11.65
N CYS A 41 -9.22 8.35 -11.99
CA CYS A 41 -8.47 7.54 -11.04
C CYS A 41 -7.30 8.31 -10.40
N LYS A 42 -6.59 9.16 -11.15
CA LYS A 42 -5.53 10.01 -10.62
C LYS A 42 -6.07 11.05 -9.63
N HIS A 43 -7.21 11.67 -9.92
CA HIS A 43 -7.86 12.59 -8.99
C HIS A 43 -8.31 11.88 -7.71
N GLU A 44 -8.76 10.64 -7.80
CA GLU A 44 -9.13 9.86 -6.62
C GLU A 44 -7.90 9.48 -5.77
N VAL A 45 -6.74 9.22 -6.40
CA VAL A 45 -5.47 9.05 -5.67
C VAL A 45 -5.13 10.32 -4.89
N ASP A 46 -5.19 11.50 -5.54
CA ASP A 46 -4.94 12.79 -4.92
C ASP A 46 -5.87 12.99 -3.72
N ALA A 47 -7.17 12.89 -3.94
CA ALA A 47 -8.19 13.08 -2.91
C ALA A 47 -8.00 12.13 -1.73
N LYS A 48 -7.69 10.84 -1.99
CA LYS A 48 -7.51 9.86 -0.91
C LYS A 48 -6.27 10.13 -0.06
N ILE A 49 -5.18 10.59 -0.66
CA ILE A 49 -3.97 10.97 0.08
C ILE A 49 -4.23 12.22 0.93
N ASP A 50 -4.94 13.21 0.36
CA ASP A 50 -5.33 14.43 1.09
C ASP A 50 -6.26 14.11 2.26
N ASP A 51 -7.27 13.25 2.06
CA ASP A 51 -8.18 12.77 3.10
C ASP A 51 -7.43 12.10 4.26
N LEU A 52 -6.47 11.21 3.94
CA LEU A 52 -5.64 10.56 4.96
C LEU A 52 -4.81 11.56 5.75
N GLY A 53 -4.22 12.54 5.05
CA GLY A 53 -3.45 13.62 5.67
C GLY A 53 -4.29 14.43 6.65
N GLN A 54 -5.52 14.79 6.25
CA GLN A 54 -6.45 15.55 7.09
C GLN A 54 -6.97 14.72 8.28
N SER A 55 -7.44 13.49 8.02
CA SER A 55 -8.02 12.62 9.05
C SER A 55 -7.02 12.27 10.16
N LEU A 56 -5.76 12.04 9.79
CA LEU A 56 -4.70 11.68 10.74
C LEU A 56 -3.90 12.89 11.22
N GLU A 57 -4.26 14.11 10.80
CA GLU A 57 -3.55 15.36 11.12
C GLU A 57 -2.05 15.26 10.83
N ALA A 58 -1.70 14.80 9.65
CA ALA A 58 -0.33 14.55 9.26
C ALA A 58 0.34 15.79 8.63
N ASP A 59 1.63 15.95 8.92
CA ASP A 59 2.44 17.04 8.38
C ASP A 59 3.06 16.68 7.02
N ASP A 60 3.21 15.37 6.74
CA ASP A 60 3.81 14.85 5.51
C ASP A 60 3.45 13.38 5.29
N TYR A 61 3.81 12.86 4.11
CA TYR A 61 3.61 11.46 3.78
C TYR A 61 4.68 10.92 2.81
N VAL A 62 4.83 9.61 2.81
CA VAL A 62 5.58 8.82 1.83
C VAL A 62 4.69 7.70 1.36
N VAL A 63 4.67 7.43 0.04
CA VAL A 63 3.87 6.33 -0.52
C VAL A 63 4.79 5.21 -0.96
N ALA A 64 4.73 4.08 -0.28
CA ALA A 64 5.57 2.91 -0.57
C ALA A 64 4.97 2.06 -1.70
N LEU A 65 5.82 1.60 -2.62
CA LEU A 65 5.45 0.74 -3.73
C LEU A 65 6.40 -0.46 -3.82
N THR A 66 5.86 -1.61 -4.19
CA THR A 66 6.64 -2.85 -4.40
C THR A 66 7.48 -2.77 -5.65
N ASP A 67 8.76 -3.16 -5.57
CA ASP A 67 9.61 -3.33 -6.75
C ASP A 67 9.13 -4.52 -7.61
N LYS A 68 9.42 -4.45 -8.90
CA LYS A 68 9.14 -5.54 -9.86
C LYS A 68 9.85 -6.83 -9.47
N ASN A 69 11.07 -6.70 -8.96
CA ASN A 69 11.83 -7.80 -8.41
C ASN A 69 11.57 -7.94 -6.92
N ASN A 70 11.62 -9.17 -6.42
CA ASN A 70 11.37 -9.43 -5.00
C ASN A 70 12.32 -10.55 -4.55
N PHE A 71 13.13 -10.27 -3.54
CA PHE A 71 14.08 -11.24 -3.00
C PHE A 71 13.42 -12.56 -2.56
N ARG A 72 12.12 -12.52 -2.19
CA ARG A 72 11.38 -13.73 -1.80
C ARG A 72 11.29 -14.74 -2.93
N LYS A 73 11.35 -14.30 -4.21
CA LYS A 73 11.39 -15.20 -5.37
C LYS A 73 12.74 -15.85 -5.55
N ASP A 74 13.80 -15.22 -5.08
CA ASP A 74 15.15 -15.82 -5.09
C ASP A 74 15.23 -16.93 -4.04
N VAL A 75 14.54 -16.78 -2.91
CA VAL A 75 14.45 -17.78 -1.85
C VAL A 75 13.41 -18.87 -2.16
N LEU A 76 12.23 -18.47 -2.67
CA LEU A 76 11.13 -19.36 -3.02
C LEU A 76 10.57 -18.98 -4.40
N PRO A 77 11.00 -19.64 -5.49
CA PRO A 77 10.58 -19.31 -6.85
C PRO A 77 9.06 -19.33 -7.08
N SER A 78 8.33 -20.14 -6.31
CA SER A 78 6.86 -20.23 -6.37
C SER A 78 6.15 -19.14 -5.55
N TYR A 79 6.87 -18.22 -4.91
CA TYR A 79 6.27 -17.15 -4.11
C TYR A 79 5.24 -16.32 -4.91
N LYS A 80 4.00 -16.29 -4.41
CA LYS A 80 2.85 -15.60 -5.04
C LYS A 80 2.52 -16.05 -6.48
N ASP A 81 2.91 -17.25 -6.91
CA ASP A 81 2.65 -17.77 -8.27
C ASP A 81 1.16 -17.86 -8.59
N ASN A 82 0.31 -18.12 -7.59
CA ASN A 82 -1.14 -18.11 -7.73
C ASN A 82 -1.71 -16.75 -8.17
N ARG A 83 -0.95 -15.66 -8.03
CA ARG A 83 -1.34 -14.32 -8.45
C ARG A 83 -1.01 -14.04 -9.92
N LYS A 84 -0.12 -14.81 -10.55
CA LYS A 84 0.30 -14.63 -11.96
C LYS A 84 -0.86 -14.79 -12.96
N GLN A 85 -1.84 -15.63 -12.63
CA GLN A 85 -2.99 -15.91 -13.49
C GLN A 85 -4.13 -14.87 -13.34
N ARG A 86 -4.04 -13.99 -12.34
CA ARG A 86 -5.07 -12.97 -12.13
C ARG A 86 -4.81 -11.77 -13.03
N ARG A 87 -5.86 -11.37 -13.78
CA ARG A 87 -5.82 -10.13 -14.53
C ARG A 87 -5.60 -8.94 -13.57
N LYS A 88 -4.69 -8.06 -13.95
CA LYS A 88 -4.50 -6.80 -13.22
C LYS A 88 -5.46 -5.74 -13.75
N PRO A 89 -5.94 -4.82 -12.90
CA PRO A 89 -6.72 -3.67 -13.34
C PRO A 89 -6.00 -2.87 -14.43
N MET A 90 -6.77 -2.32 -15.38
CA MET A 90 -6.22 -1.66 -16.60
C MET A 90 -5.27 -0.51 -16.27
N VAL A 91 -5.67 0.38 -15.36
CA VAL A 91 -4.91 1.60 -15.03
C VAL A 91 -3.91 1.41 -13.91
N LEU A 92 -3.78 0.21 -13.33
CA LEU A 92 -2.94 -0.03 -12.15
C LEU A 92 -1.48 0.45 -12.32
N ASN A 93 -0.87 0.14 -13.46
CA ASN A 93 0.52 0.56 -13.70
C ASN A 93 0.62 2.08 -13.88
N ALA A 94 -0.33 2.70 -14.57
CA ALA A 94 -0.39 4.15 -14.76
C ALA A 94 -0.54 4.88 -13.41
N LEU A 95 -1.36 4.35 -12.49
CA LEU A 95 -1.48 4.91 -11.14
C LEU A 95 -0.21 4.74 -10.31
N ARG A 96 0.47 3.59 -10.39
CA ARG A 96 1.76 3.40 -9.72
C ARG A 96 2.81 4.39 -10.22
N ASP A 97 2.90 4.59 -11.54
CA ASP A 97 3.81 5.57 -12.13
C ASP A 97 3.45 7.01 -11.73
N TYR A 98 2.16 7.31 -11.62
CA TYR A 98 1.66 8.60 -11.15
C TYR A 98 2.03 8.86 -9.69
N ILE A 99 1.82 7.89 -8.80
CA ILE A 99 2.20 7.95 -7.39
C ILE A 99 3.70 8.20 -7.26
N MET A 100 4.53 7.45 -7.99
CA MET A 100 5.98 7.63 -7.98
C MET A 100 6.42 9.05 -8.35
N LYS A 101 5.72 9.67 -9.31
CA LYS A 101 6.12 11.00 -9.84
C LYS A 101 5.56 12.15 -9.03
N LYS A 102 4.38 12.02 -8.45
CA LYS A 102 3.64 13.13 -7.84
C LYS A 102 3.54 13.06 -6.32
N HIS A 103 3.52 11.87 -5.75
CA HIS A 103 3.15 11.66 -4.35
C HIS A 103 4.29 11.15 -3.47
N ASN A 104 5.50 11.66 -3.66
CA ASN A 104 6.66 11.23 -2.87
C ASN A 104 6.77 9.68 -2.80
N GLY A 105 6.56 9.04 -3.96
CA GLY A 105 6.59 7.60 -4.09
C GLY A 105 7.99 7.04 -3.86
N VAL A 106 8.09 5.98 -3.08
CA VAL A 106 9.36 5.27 -2.83
C VAL A 106 9.23 3.80 -3.22
N MET A 107 10.27 3.30 -3.86
CA MET A 107 10.39 1.89 -4.25
C MET A 107 11.83 1.46 -4.00
N TRP A 108 12.04 0.51 -3.09
CA TRP A 108 13.38 0.01 -2.80
C TRP A 108 13.63 -1.29 -3.55
N LYS A 109 14.83 -1.38 -4.09
CA LYS A 109 15.23 -2.53 -4.92
C LYS A 109 15.02 -3.85 -4.20
N ASN A 110 14.35 -4.78 -4.85
CA ASN A 110 14.04 -6.13 -4.39
C ASN A 110 13.10 -6.23 -3.17
N LEU A 111 12.47 -5.13 -2.72
CA LEU A 111 11.57 -5.12 -1.57
C LEU A 111 10.10 -4.93 -1.99
N GLU A 112 9.20 -5.45 -1.18
CA GLU A 112 7.78 -5.15 -1.24
C GLU A 112 7.49 -3.84 -0.48
N ALA A 113 6.34 -3.20 -0.75
CA ALA A 113 5.91 -1.99 -0.05
C ALA A 113 5.85 -2.20 1.46
N ASP A 114 5.42 -3.38 1.90
CA ASP A 114 5.32 -3.77 3.30
C ASP A 114 6.70 -3.75 3.99
N ASP A 115 7.73 -4.26 3.30
CA ASP A 115 9.10 -4.23 3.80
C ASP A 115 9.61 -2.79 3.96
N VAL A 116 9.36 -1.96 2.94
CA VAL A 116 9.77 -0.55 2.94
C VAL A 116 9.11 0.19 4.09
N MET A 117 7.79 0.06 4.25
CA MET A 117 7.06 0.69 5.35
C MET A 117 7.53 0.18 6.71
N GLY A 118 7.75 -1.14 6.83
CA GLY A 118 8.24 -1.75 8.08
C GLY A 118 9.61 -1.23 8.49
N ILE A 119 10.56 -1.16 7.57
CA ILE A 119 11.90 -0.62 7.81
C ILE A 119 11.81 0.86 8.19
N MET A 120 11.09 1.66 7.39
CA MET A 120 10.94 3.09 7.68
C MET A 120 10.27 3.35 9.04
N ALA A 121 9.27 2.57 9.42
CA ALA A 121 8.53 2.75 10.67
C ALA A 121 9.34 2.35 11.91
N THR A 122 10.22 1.35 11.78
CA THR A 122 11.03 0.84 12.91
C THR A 122 12.40 1.50 13.02
N GLU A 123 12.88 2.14 11.95
CA GLU A 123 14.13 2.89 11.99
C GLU A 123 14.00 4.12 12.90
N PRO A 124 14.91 4.30 13.87
CA PRO A 124 14.85 5.45 14.77
C PRO A 124 14.92 6.78 14.01
N HIS A 125 13.90 7.63 14.19
CA HIS A 125 13.90 8.96 13.61
C HIS A 125 13.73 10.04 14.70
N PRO A 126 14.69 10.96 14.85
CA PRO A 126 14.68 11.89 15.98
C PRO A 126 13.57 12.96 15.86
N THR A 127 13.19 13.33 14.64
CA THR A 127 12.28 14.44 14.35
C THR A 127 10.92 14.04 13.82
N GLU A 128 10.70 12.76 13.49
CA GLU A 128 9.45 12.26 12.92
C GLU A 128 8.74 11.28 13.85
N ASP A 129 7.42 11.29 13.77
CA ASP A 129 6.49 10.29 14.31
C ASP A 129 5.80 9.61 13.14
N ARG A 130 6.20 8.38 12.82
CA ARG A 130 5.79 7.68 11.61
C ARG A 130 4.63 6.76 11.88
N ILE A 131 3.62 6.78 10.99
CA ILE A 131 2.40 5.97 11.07
C ILE A 131 2.24 5.20 9.77
N ILE A 132 2.20 3.86 9.83
CA ILE A 132 1.86 3.02 8.69
C ILE A 132 0.36 3.12 8.41
N VAL A 133 0.00 3.37 7.15
CA VAL A 133 -1.40 3.39 6.70
C VAL A 133 -1.61 2.27 5.69
N SER A 134 -2.15 1.14 6.14
CA SER A 134 -2.47 -0.02 5.30
C SER A 134 -3.58 -0.86 5.93
N ILE A 135 -4.51 -1.35 5.12
CA ILE A 135 -5.54 -2.29 5.56
C ILE A 135 -5.00 -3.71 5.80
N ASP A 136 -3.77 -3.98 5.38
CA ASP A 136 -3.19 -5.31 5.53
C ASP A 136 -3.00 -5.63 7.02
N LYS A 137 -3.56 -6.78 7.44
CA LYS A 137 -3.43 -7.27 8.81
C LYS A 137 -2.00 -7.58 9.20
N ASP A 138 -1.15 -7.86 8.20
CA ASP A 138 0.24 -8.25 8.41
C ASP A 138 1.08 -7.07 8.95
N MET A 139 0.62 -5.83 8.76
CA MET A 139 1.24 -4.65 9.37
C MET A 139 1.25 -4.66 10.91
N ARG A 140 0.38 -5.45 11.55
CA ARG A 140 0.39 -5.66 13.01
C ARG A 140 1.58 -6.46 13.52
N GLN A 141 2.36 -7.08 12.63
CA GLN A 141 3.61 -7.77 13.00
C GLN A 141 4.78 -6.79 13.15
N ILE A 142 4.57 -5.52 12.84
CA ILE A 142 5.59 -4.47 12.91
C ILE A 142 5.37 -3.67 14.20
N PRO A 143 6.40 -3.50 15.07
CA PRO A 143 6.30 -2.69 16.28
C PRO A 143 6.32 -1.20 15.91
N ALA A 144 5.17 -0.67 15.53
CA ALA A 144 4.99 0.68 15.02
C ALA A 144 3.56 1.20 15.26
N LYS A 145 3.33 2.46 14.98
CA LYS A 145 1.99 3.02 14.87
C LYS A 145 1.36 2.63 13.54
N VAL A 146 0.15 2.09 13.56
CA VAL A 146 -0.56 1.60 12.37
C VAL A 146 -1.98 2.16 12.35
N SER A 147 -2.39 2.69 11.21
CA SER A 147 -3.79 3.01 10.91
C SER A 147 -4.30 2.10 9.80
N ARG A 148 -5.38 1.38 10.07
CA ARG A 148 -5.99 0.46 9.09
C ARG A 148 -7.20 1.05 8.37
N ASP A 149 -7.86 1.98 9.00
CA ASP A 149 -9.05 2.67 8.49
C ASP A 149 -8.77 4.07 7.92
N GLY A 150 -7.60 4.64 8.25
CA GLY A 150 -7.22 6.00 7.91
C GLY A 150 -7.78 7.05 8.88
N GLU A 151 -8.32 6.62 10.01
CA GLU A 151 -8.93 7.49 11.04
C GLU A 151 -8.34 7.24 12.41
N THR A 152 -8.20 5.97 12.79
CA THR A 152 -7.69 5.57 14.10
C THR A 152 -6.25 5.06 14.03
N VAL A 153 -5.46 5.37 15.05
CA VAL A 153 -4.06 4.93 15.16
C VAL A 153 -3.92 3.94 16.30
N GLU A 154 -3.48 2.73 15.98
CA GLU A 154 -3.11 1.69 16.94
C GLU A 154 -1.60 1.73 17.16
N ASP A 155 -1.14 1.88 18.40
CA ASP A 155 0.27 1.76 18.77
C ASP A 155 0.58 0.29 19.09
N ILE A 156 1.44 -0.33 18.31
CA ILE A 156 1.77 -1.76 18.40
C ILE A 156 3.15 -1.92 19.04
N PRO A 157 3.20 -2.23 20.34
CA PRO A 157 4.47 -2.49 21.00
C PRO A 157 5.07 -3.83 20.55
N GLN A 158 6.39 -4.01 20.69
CA GLN A 158 7.13 -5.18 20.26
C GLN A 158 6.45 -6.50 20.68
N ARG A 159 6.03 -6.61 21.95
CA ARG A 159 5.35 -7.82 22.46
C ARG A 159 4.09 -8.18 21.70
N LEU A 160 3.31 -7.18 21.26
CA LEU A 160 2.10 -7.40 20.49
C LEU A 160 2.42 -7.76 19.03
N ALA A 161 3.44 -7.15 18.45
CA ALA A 161 3.94 -7.48 17.12
C ALA A 161 4.43 -8.95 17.08
N ASP A 162 5.21 -9.39 18.06
CA ASP A 162 5.69 -10.77 18.20
C ASP A 162 4.51 -11.76 18.32
N TYR A 163 3.48 -11.41 19.07
CA TYR A 163 2.26 -12.22 19.20
C TYR A 163 1.55 -12.41 17.86
N TRP A 164 1.36 -11.32 17.10
CA TRP A 164 0.73 -11.40 15.77
C TRP A 164 1.57 -12.19 14.78
N PHE A 165 2.90 -12.01 14.82
CA PHE A 165 3.82 -12.79 14.00
C PHE A 165 3.71 -14.30 14.28
N MET A 166 3.69 -14.69 15.57
CA MET A 166 3.52 -16.11 15.95
C MET A 166 2.19 -16.69 15.47
N ILE A 167 1.08 -15.98 15.67
CA ILE A 167 -0.25 -16.45 15.23
C ILE A 167 -0.27 -16.69 13.71
N GLN A 168 0.26 -15.78 12.92
CA GLN A 168 0.23 -15.89 11.47
C GLN A 168 1.21 -16.94 10.93
N THR A 169 2.26 -17.24 11.66
CA THR A 169 3.22 -18.29 11.29
C THR A 169 2.66 -19.70 11.59
N LEU A 170 1.77 -19.81 12.58
CA LEU A 170 1.17 -21.09 13.01
C LEU A 170 -0.19 -21.39 12.37
N ALA A 171 -0.79 -20.45 11.63
CA ALA A 171 -2.09 -20.59 10.95
C ALA A 171 -1.93 -21.08 9.52
#